data_36a3b996ed51677d9cd68c7c8f7e1693
#
_entry.id   36a3b996ed51677d9cd68c7c8f7e1693
#
_cell.length_a   1.000
_cell.length_b   1.000
_cell.length_c   1.000
_cell.angle_alpha   90.00
_cell.angle_beta   90.00
_cell.angle_gamma   90.00
#
_symmetry.space_group_name_H-M   'P 1'
#
loop_
_entity.id
_entity.type
_entity.pdbx_description
1 polymer ?
#
loop_
_entity_poly.entity_id
_entity_poly.type
_entity_poly.pdbx_seq_one_letter_code
_entity_poly.pdbx_strand_id
1 'polypeptide(L)'
;REVKSTVTPYTASPLDGYPSAPNRVTVTATSYPITVGAGGAPKSPPSPNFTGNSGSNSVFSTVTSAGGGGGGMYGGGLAGVPAPAPFVTASTALNGGSGGGGGSLCSGSAPLNELLSNKGTGNTPPVSPSQGNNGGNGKNAYYYSAGGGGGASSGGADASGAGTTAPTSIGGAGGNGVATSITG
;
A
#
# COMPACT_ATOMS: atom_id res chain seq x y z
N ARG A 1 -13.25 5.93 -3.34
CA ARG A 1 -14.47 6.37 -2.63
C ARG A 1 -15.62 6.37 -3.61
N GLU A 2 -16.77 5.92 -3.18
CA GLU A 2 -18.01 5.92 -3.94
C GLU A 2 -19.08 6.67 -3.13
N VAL A 3 -19.94 7.38 -3.82
CA VAL A 3 -21.11 8.04 -3.22
C VAL A 3 -22.31 7.78 -4.12
N LYS A 4 -23.26 6.99 -3.62
CA LYS A 4 -24.47 6.63 -4.33
C LYS A 4 -25.67 7.36 -3.74
N SER A 5 -26.49 8.00 -4.58
CA SER A 5 -27.78 8.53 -4.16
C SER A 5 -28.84 7.41 -4.15
N THR A 6 -29.91 7.59 -3.38
CA THR A 6 -31.01 6.63 -3.28
C THR A 6 -31.81 6.49 -4.57
N VAL A 7 -31.66 7.42 -5.51
CA VAL A 7 -32.35 7.40 -6.81
C VAL A 7 -31.56 6.72 -7.92
N THR A 8 -30.34 6.28 -7.67
CA THR A 8 -29.50 5.65 -8.65
C THR A 8 -29.69 4.13 -8.63
N PRO A 9 -29.95 3.47 -9.76
CA PRO A 9 -30.39 2.06 -9.82
C PRO A 9 -29.27 1.02 -9.68
N TYR A 10 -27.98 1.41 -9.54
CA TYR A 10 -26.90 0.45 -9.39
C TYR A 10 -26.66 0.02 -7.93
N THR A 11 -26.01 -1.12 -7.72
CA THR A 11 -25.60 -1.58 -6.39
C THR A 11 -24.28 -0.91 -5.99
N ALA A 12 -24.32 -0.14 -4.91
CA ALA A 12 -23.12 0.50 -4.35
C ALA A 12 -22.13 -0.53 -3.81
N SER A 13 -20.85 -0.17 -3.83
CA SER A 13 -19.81 -0.94 -3.14
C SER A 13 -19.92 -0.79 -1.63
N PRO A 14 -19.30 -1.67 -0.82
CA PRO A 14 -19.22 -1.50 0.64
C PRO A 14 -18.51 -0.21 1.09
N LEU A 15 -17.89 0.50 0.17
CA LEU A 15 -17.19 1.78 0.42
C LEU A 15 -18.06 3.00 0.11
N ASP A 16 -19.37 2.82 -0.09
CA ASP A 16 -20.31 3.92 -0.29
C ASP A 16 -20.42 4.78 0.98
N GLY A 17 -20.12 6.06 0.82
CA GLY A 17 -20.18 7.05 1.91
C GLY A 17 -21.51 7.80 2.02
N TYR A 18 -22.48 7.53 1.15
CA TYR A 18 -23.81 8.16 1.20
C TYR A 18 -24.69 7.49 2.29
N PRO A 19 -25.49 8.22 3.05
CA PRO A 19 -25.80 9.65 3.01
C PRO A 19 -24.93 10.51 3.95
N SER A 20 -23.87 9.97 4.52
CA SER A 20 -23.07 10.67 5.56
C SER A 20 -22.25 11.83 4.98
N ALA A 21 -22.48 13.05 5.49
CA ALA A 21 -21.55 14.14 5.27
C ALA A 21 -20.22 13.88 6.04
N PRO A 22 -19.06 14.27 5.52
CA PRO A 22 -18.80 15.12 4.36
C PRO A 22 -18.61 14.37 3.02
N ASN A 23 -19.05 13.14 2.90
CA ASN A 23 -18.80 12.29 1.73
C ASN A 23 -19.68 12.62 0.52
N ARG A 24 -20.67 13.48 0.71
CA ARG A 24 -21.59 13.90 -0.34
C ARG A 24 -21.23 15.28 -0.88
N VAL A 25 -21.14 15.38 -2.20
CA VAL A 25 -21.00 16.67 -2.92
C VAL A 25 -22.32 16.96 -3.63
N THR A 26 -22.96 18.10 -3.34
CA THR A 26 -24.09 18.59 -4.12
C THR A 26 -23.54 19.25 -5.38
N VAL A 27 -23.81 18.66 -6.54
CA VAL A 27 -23.38 19.19 -7.83
C VAL A 27 -24.42 20.17 -8.34
N THR A 28 -23.98 21.39 -8.63
CA THR A 28 -24.77 22.46 -9.27
C THR A 28 -24.22 22.75 -10.68
N ALA A 29 -24.92 23.55 -11.45
CA ALA A 29 -24.49 23.92 -12.81
C ALA A 29 -23.33 24.91 -12.81
N THR A 30 -22.18 24.48 -12.28
CA THR A 30 -20.92 25.25 -12.22
C THR A 30 -19.74 24.35 -12.60
N SER A 31 -18.58 24.95 -12.88
CA SER A 31 -17.34 24.20 -13.12
C SER A 31 -16.78 23.64 -11.82
N TYR A 32 -16.40 22.37 -11.82
CA TYR A 32 -15.73 21.73 -10.71
C TYR A 32 -14.31 21.32 -11.14
N PRO A 33 -13.26 21.80 -10.44
CA PRO A 33 -11.92 21.33 -10.73
C PRO A 33 -11.76 19.87 -10.32
N ILE A 34 -11.17 19.07 -11.19
CA ILE A 34 -10.82 17.67 -10.92
C ILE A 34 -9.31 17.55 -11.02
N THR A 35 -8.69 17.04 -9.96
CA THR A 35 -7.26 16.71 -9.96
C THR A 35 -7.12 15.19 -9.92
N VAL A 36 -6.42 14.63 -10.88
CA VAL A 36 -6.01 13.22 -10.85
C VAL A 36 -4.59 13.14 -10.32
N GLY A 37 -4.41 12.45 -9.21
CA GLY A 37 -3.09 12.26 -8.59
C GLY A 37 -2.14 11.47 -9.48
N ALA A 38 -0.89 11.88 -9.52
CA ALA A 38 0.16 11.14 -10.22
C ALA A 38 0.58 9.89 -9.44
N GLY A 39 1.09 8.87 -10.13
CA GLY A 39 1.79 7.75 -9.50
C GLY A 39 3.05 8.19 -8.75
N GLY A 40 3.52 7.35 -7.84
CA GLY A 40 4.79 7.61 -7.14
C GLY A 40 5.96 7.70 -8.14
N ALA A 41 6.75 8.75 -8.03
CA ALA A 41 7.92 8.92 -8.90
C ALA A 41 8.94 7.78 -8.68
N PRO A 42 9.62 7.30 -9.73
CA PRO A 42 10.68 6.31 -9.57
C PRO A 42 11.82 6.85 -8.70
N LYS A 43 12.49 5.97 -7.98
CA LYS A 43 13.75 6.29 -7.29
C LYS A 43 14.91 6.11 -8.25
N SER A 44 15.81 7.09 -8.30
CA SER A 44 17.04 7.00 -9.11
C SER A 44 18.24 6.64 -8.22
N PRO A 45 19.16 5.77 -8.67
CA PRO A 45 20.45 5.58 -8.04
C PRO A 45 21.29 6.87 -8.12
N PRO A 46 22.20 7.16 -7.16
CA PRO A 46 22.57 6.38 -5.98
C PRO A 46 21.82 6.81 -4.71
N SER A 47 20.59 6.41 -4.53
CA SER A 47 19.87 6.67 -3.27
C SER A 47 20.11 5.50 -2.32
N PRO A 48 20.57 5.74 -1.09
CA PRO A 48 20.70 4.68 -0.09
C PRO A 48 19.34 4.17 0.40
N ASN A 49 18.25 4.78 -0.06
CA ASN A 49 16.90 4.49 0.39
C ASN A 49 15.97 4.28 -0.81
N PHE A 50 15.76 3.00 -1.16
CA PHE A 50 14.97 2.59 -2.33
C PHE A 50 13.49 2.32 -2.01
N THR A 51 12.97 2.75 -0.83
CA THR A 51 11.51 2.69 -0.58
C THR A 51 10.78 3.41 -1.70
N GLY A 52 9.79 2.77 -2.29
CA GLY A 52 8.98 3.37 -3.34
C GLY A 52 8.33 4.68 -2.86
N ASN A 53 8.17 5.64 -3.77
CA ASN A 53 7.44 6.85 -3.44
C ASN A 53 5.92 6.58 -3.42
N SER A 54 5.20 7.29 -2.54
CA SER A 54 3.74 7.27 -2.55
C SER A 54 3.18 8.03 -3.75
N GLY A 55 2.02 7.63 -4.23
CA GLY A 55 1.24 8.40 -5.21
C GLY A 55 0.72 9.71 -4.61
N SER A 56 0.35 10.63 -5.48
CA SER A 56 -0.29 11.90 -5.11
C SER A 56 -1.80 11.74 -4.94
N ASN A 57 -2.42 12.65 -4.22
CA ASN A 57 -3.87 12.64 -3.99
C ASN A 57 -4.66 13.02 -5.25
N SER A 58 -5.81 12.38 -5.43
CA SER A 58 -6.85 12.82 -6.37
C SER A 58 -7.89 13.62 -5.62
N VAL A 59 -8.39 14.69 -6.24
CA VAL A 59 -9.34 15.63 -5.60
C VAL A 59 -10.51 15.93 -6.53
N PHE A 60 -11.71 15.85 -5.99
CA PHE A 60 -12.93 16.38 -6.61
C PHE A 60 -13.67 17.23 -5.58
N SER A 61 -13.78 18.51 -5.84
CA SER A 61 -14.40 19.47 -4.89
C SER A 61 -13.79 19.33 -3.48
N THR A 62 -14.55 18.98 -2.48
CA THR A 62 -14.12 18.76 -1.09
C THR A 62 -13.65 17.32 -0.81
N VAL A 63 -13.83 16.40 -1.76
CA VAL A 63 -13.46 14.99 -1.57
C VAL A 63 -12.03 14.77 -2.03
N THR A 64 -11.18 14.33 -1.11
CA THR A 64 -9.80 13.93 -1.40
C THR A 64 -9.64 12.43 -1.22
N SER A 65 -9.10 11.78 -2.24
CA SER A 65 -8.65 10.39 -2.18
C SER A 65 -7.13 10.37 -2.13
N ALA A 66 -6.57 9.84 -1.05
CA ALA A 66 -5.12 9.76 -0.88
C ALA A 66 -4.49 8.80 -1.88
N GLY A 67 -3.30 9.13 -2.35
CA GLY A 67 -2.49 8.24 -3.15
C GLY A 67 -2.09 6.98 -2.40
N GLY A 68 -1.78 5.91 -3.10
CA GLY A 68 -1.28 4.67 -2.51
C GLY A 68 0.11 4.84 -1.89
N GLY A 69 0.39 4.12 -0.81
CA GLY A 69 1.70 4.09 -0.18
C GLY A 69 2.76 3.34 -1.00
N GLY A 70 3.98 3.85 -1.00
CA GLY A 70 5.12 3.19 -1.64
C GLY A 70 5.52 1.89 -0.91
N GLY A 71 5.92 0.88 -1.66
CA GLY A 71 6.42 -0.39 -1.10
C GLY A 71 7.76 -0.23 -0.40
N GLY A 72 7.99 -1.05 0.62
CA GLY A 72 9.25 -1.11 1.35
C GLY A 72 10.37 -1.73 0.51
N MET A 73 11.60 -1.33 0.83
CA MET A 73 12.79 -1.82 0.17
C MET A 73 13.30 -3.10 0.82
N TYR A 74 13.97 -3.93 0.02
CA TYR A 74 14.84 -5.00 0.49
C TYR A 74 16.00 -4.45 1.31
N GLY A 75 16.27 -5.06 2.45
CA GLY A 75 17.46 -4.84 3.26
C GLY A 75 18.36 -6.08 3.28
N GLY A 76 19.67 -5.89 3.28
CA GLY A 76 20.64 -6.97 3.32
C GLY A 76 22.05 -6.49 2.95
N GLY A 77 23.06 -7.32 3.14
CA GLY A 77 24.38 -7.06 2.64
C GLY A 77 24.38 -7.03 1.12
N LEU A 78 25.11 -6.09 0.52
CA LEU A 78 25.30 -6.05 -0.93
C LEU A 78 25.99 -7.34 -1.36
N ALA A 79 25.34 -8.07 -2.28
CA ALA A 79 25.91 -9.27 -2.86
C ALA A 79 27.29 -8.94 -3.48
N GLY A 80 28.33 -9.63 -3.06
CA GLY A 80 29.69 -9.44 -3.56
C GLY A 80 30.56 -8.43 -2.77
N VAL A 81 30.06 -7.81 -1.70
CA VAL A 81 30.89 -7.00 -0.81
C VAL A 81 31.34 -7.85 0.39
N PRO A 82 32.66 -8.00 0.62
CA PRO A 82 33.16 -8.73 1.81
C PRO A 82 32.65 -8.09 3.10
N ALA A 83 32.29 -8.90 4.10
CA ALA A 83 31.97 -8.39 5.44
C ALA A 83 33.19 -7.65 6.03
N PRO A 84 33.00 -6.52 6.77
CA PRO A 84 31.72 -6.01 7.26
C PRO A 84 31.10 -4.94 6.35
N ALA A 85 30.26 -5.36 5.41
CA ALA A 85 29.44 -4.40 4.69
C ALA A 85 28.35 -3.84 5.63
N PRO A 86 28.01 -2.56 5.54
CA PRO A 86 26.90 -2.01 6.32
C PRO A 86 25.63 -2.75 5.91
N PHE A 87 25.03 -3.49 6.86
CA PHE A 87 23.72 -4.11 6.64
C PHE A 87 22.69 -2.99 6.46
N VAL A 88 22.09 -2.94 5.27
CA VAL A 88 20.92 -2.07 5.08
C VAL A 88 19.71 -2.76 5.70
N THR A 89 19.10 -2.10 6.67
CA THR A 89 17.84 -2.58 7.24
C THR A 89 16.73 -2.52 6.20
N ALA A 90 15.82 -3.49 6.22
CA ALA A 90 14.62 -3.42 5.40
C ALA A 90 13.87 -2.13 5.72
N SER A 91 13.52 -1.37 4.70
CA SER A 91 12.80 -0.12 4.92
C SER A 91 11.32 -0.37 5.16
N THR A 92 10.74 0.47 6.00
CA THR A 92 9.30 0.52 6.21
C THR A 92 8.62 1.04 4.94
N ALA A 93 7.55 0.39 4.54
CA ALA A 93 6.68 0.85 3.47
C ALA A 93 5.96 2.13 3.88
N LEU A 94 5.52 2.92 2.90
CA LEU A 94 4.86 4.19 3.14
C LEU A 94 3.35 4.03 3.35
N ASN A 95 2.82 4.93 4.17
CA ASN A 95 1.37 5.04 4.39
C ASN A 95 0.68 5.69 3.18
N GLY A 96 -0.60 5.47 3.03
CA GLY A 96 -1.40 6.06 1.97
C GLY A 96 -2.87 5.71 2.07
N GLY A 97 -3.63 5.97 1.02
CA GLY A 97 -5.02 5.49 0.88
C GLY A 97 -5.08 3.97 1.06
N SER A 98 -4.22 3.25 0.35
CA SER A 98 -3.82 1.86 0.65
C SER A 98 -2.35 1.86 1.03
N GLY A 99 -1.98 1.14 2.09
CA GLY A 99 -0.61 1.05 2.58
C GLY A 99 0.28 0.19 1.68
N GLY A 100 1.55 0.54 1.56
CA GLY A 100 2.54 -0.26 0.84
C GLY A 100 2.89 -1.57 1.56
N GLY A 101 3.28 -2.60 0.84
CA GLY A 101 3.82 -3.84 1.42
C GLY A 101 5.24 -3.64 1.95
N GLY A 102 5.54 -4.22 3.10
CA GLY A 102 6.85 -4.16 3.74
C GLY A 102 7.95 -4.86 2.94
N GLY A 103 9.14 -4.29 2.95
CA GLY A 103 10.31 -4.91 2.34
C GLY A 103 10.82 -6.13 3.09
N SER A 104 11.60 -6.96 2.44
CA SER A 104 12.26 -8.12 3.06
C SER A 104 13.64 -7.76 3.62
N LEU A 105 14.12 -8.53 4.58
CA LEU A 105 15.48 -8.49 5.08
C LEU A 105 16.15 -9.83 4.80
N CYS A 106 17.40 -9.80 4.33
CA CYS A 106 18.26 -10.98 4.27
C CYS A 106 19.45 -10.74 5.19
N SER A 107 19.34 -11.20 6.44
CA SER A 107 20.39 -11.09 7.41
C SER A 107 20.91 -12.47 7.78
N GLY A 108 22.18 -12.72 7.50
CA GLY A 108 22.85 -13.94 7.95
C GLY A 108 23.08 -14.02 9.46
N SER A 109 22.79 -12.96 10.22
CA SER A 109 23.13 -12.85 11.64
C SER A 109 21.93 -12.67 12.57
N ALA A 110 20.74 -12.44 12.06
CA ALA A 110 19.51 -12.31 12.86
C ALA A 110 18.70 -13.61 12.78
N PRO A 111 17.81 -13.86 13.77
CA PRO A 111 16.92 -15.03 13.67
C PRO A 111 16.16 -14.99 12.36
N LEU A 112 16.44 -15.98 11.51
CA LEU A 112 15.71 -16.16 10.26
C LEU A 112 14.26 -16.51 10.57
N ASN A 113 13.36 -16.12 9.69
CA ASN A 113 11.95 -16.46 9.78
C ASN A 113 11.07 -15.52 10.63
N GLU A 114 11.60 -14.35 11.00
CA GLU A 114 10.87 -13.33 11.75
C GLU A 114 10.11 -12.39 10.82
N LEU A 115 8.85 -12.07 11.18
CA LEU A 115 8.09 -11.02 10.52
C LEU A 115 8.63 -9.66 10.93
N LEU A 116 8.85 -8.81 9.95
CA LEU A 116 9.27 -7.43 10.16
C LEU A 116 8.03 -6.56 10.40
N SER A 117 8.11 -5.60 11.32
CA SER A 117 7.02 -4.63 11.53
C SER A 117 7.22 -3.42 10.60
N ASN A 118 7.10 -3.64 9.29
CA ASN A 118 7.49 -2.67 8.28
C ASN A 118 6.47 -2.42 7.17
N LYS A 119 5.22 -2.80 7.38
CA LYS A 119 4.11 -2.51 6.47
C LYS A 119 3.70 -1.04 6.51
N GLY A 120 3.18 -0.52 5.41
CA GLY A 120 2.52 0.79 5.37
C GLY A 120 1.09 0.71 5.90
N THR A 121 0.64 1.76 6.57
CA THR A 121 -0.74 1.90 7.05
C THR A 121 -1.63 2.43 5.94
N GLY A 122 -2.77 1.80 5.74
CA GLY A 122 -3.84 2.28 4.86
C GLY A 122 -4.75 3.29 5.54
N ASN A 123 -5.70 3.81 4.79
CA ASN A 123 -6.63 4.85 5.27
C ASN A 123 -5.92 6.03 5.94
N THR A 124 -4.84 6.50 5.33
CA THR A 124 -4.04 7.61 5.83
C THR A 124 -4.06 8.77 4.82
N PRO A 125 -4.56 9.97 5.22
CA PRO A 125 -5.20 10.27 6.50
C PRO A 125 -6.51 9.49 6.70
N PRO A 126 -6.91 9.25 7.97
CA PRO A 126 -8.10 8.45 8.26
C PRO A 126 -9.38 9.15 7.79
N VAL A 127 -10.23 8.41 7.12
CA VAL A 127 -11.55 8.87 6.65
C VAL A 127 -12.58 7.75 6.81
N SER A 128 -13.87 8.13 6.80
CA SER A 128 -14.99 7.20 6.79
C SER A 128 -15.85 7.45 5.54
N PRO A 129 -16.23 6.42 4.76
CA PRO A 129 -15.69 5.06 4.83
C PRO A 129 -14.18 5.03 4.52
N SER A 130 -13.50 3.97 4.95
CA SER A 130 -12.07 3.79 4.68
C SER A 130 -11.76 3.84 3.18
N GLN A 131 -10.66 4.47 2.81
CA GLN A 131 -10.21 4.54 1.43
C GLN A 131 -9.22 3.42 1.04
N GLY A 132 -8.88 2.54 1.99
CA GLY A 132 -8.02 1.39 1.77
C GLY A 132 -7.52 0.78 3.09
N ASN A 133 -6.74 -0.27 2.99
CA ASN A 133 -6.26 -1.07 4.11
C ASN A 133 -4.73 -1.09 4.19
N ASN A 134 -4.22 -1.62 5.31
CA ASN A 134 -2.78 -1.76 5.54
C ASN A 134 -2.15 -2.73 4.53
N GLY A 135 -0.89 -2.53 4.22
CA GLY A 135 -0.05 -3.56 3.60
C GLY A 135 0.25 -4.70 4.56
N GLY A 136 0.88 -5.75 4.06
CA GLY A 136 1.46 -6.85 4.84
C GLY A 136 2.91 -6.57 5.20
N ASN A 137 3.41 -7.24 6.22
CA ASN A 137 4.80 -7.16 6.63
C ASN A 137 5.70 -8.01 5.72
N GLY A 138 6.90 -7.54 5.48
CA GLY A 138 7.97 -8.36 4.96
C GLY A 138 8.56 -9.28 6.03
N LYS A 139 9.46 -10.17 5.62
CA LYS A 139 10.05 -11.17 6.50
C LYS A 139 11.58 -11.13 6.42
N ASN A 140 12.21 -11.40 7.57
CA ASN A 140 13.63 -11.70 7.62
C ASN A 140 13.83 -13.17 7.19
N ALA A 141 14.31 -13.39 5.97
CA ALA A 141 14.45 -14.71 5.41
C ALA A 141 15.70 -14.77 4.52
N TYR A 142 16.28 -15.95 4.39
CA TYR A 142 17.46 -16.15 3.51
C TYR A 142 17.13 -15.84 2.05
N TYR A 143 15.89 -16.08 1.64
CA TYR A 143 15.34 -15.70 0.34
C TYR A 143 14.22 -14.67 0.51
N TYR A 144 14.25 -13.67 -0.30
CA TYR A 144 13.44 -12.46 -0.27
C TYR A 144 11.94 -12.72 -0.17
N SER A 145 11.30 -12.25 0.91
CA SER A 145 9.86 -12.34 1.12
C SER A 145 9.30 -11.00 1.56
N ALA A 146 8.75 -10.24 0.62
CA ALA A 146 8.09 -8.96 0.86
C ALA A 146 6.60 -9.16 1.18
N GLY A 147 6.02 -8.28 1.95
CA GLY A 147 4.58 -8.24 2.22
C GLY A 147 3.80 -7.72 1.02
N GLY A 148 2.52 -8.06 0.92
CA GLY A 148 1.60 -7.55 -0.10
C GLY A 148 1.16 -6.12 0.18
N GLY A 149 0.83 -5.35 -0.84
CA GLY A 149 0.20 -4.02 -0.68
C GLY A 149 -1.24 -4.15 -0.19
N GLY A 150 -1.75 -3.14 0.51
CA GLY A 150 -3.16 -3.08 0.91
C GLY A 150 -4.08 -2.86 -0.29
N GLY A 151 -5.27 -3.43 -0.22
CA GLY A 151 -6.35 -3.24 -1.19
C GLY A 151 -7.49 -2.40 -0.63
N ALA A 152 -8.53 -2.20 -1.43
CA ALA A 152 -9.69 -1.41 -1.03
C ALA A 152 -10.57 -2.15 0.00
N SER A 153 -10.72 -3.48 -0.11
CA SER A 153 -11.59 -4.27 0.79
C SER A 153 -10.84 -5.10 1.82
N SER A 154 -9.55 -5.39 1.61
CA SER A 154 -8.75 -6.15 2.58
C SER A 154 -7.31 -5.66 2.64
N GLY A 155 -6.63 -5.95 3.76
CA GLY A 155 -5.20 -5.74 3.89
C GLY A 155 -4.38 -6.65 2.99
N GLY A 156 -3.15 -6.27 2.73
CA GLY A 156 -2.16 -7.15 2.15
C GLY A 156 -1.73 -8.22 3.13
N ALA A 157 -1.42 -9.40 2.63
CA ALA A 157 -0.92 -10.50 3.44
C ALA A 157 0.55 -10.29 3.85
N ASP A 158 0.90 -10.76 5.02
CA ASP A 158 2.29 -10.84 5.44
C ASP A 158 3.05 -11.88 4.60
N ALA A 159 4.35 -11.68 4.46
CA ALA A 159 5.23 -12.67 3.87
C ALA A 159 5.23 -13.95 4.69
N SER A 160 5.35 -15.11 4.04
CA SER A 160 5.30 -16.43 4.66
C SER A 160 6.43 -17.35 4.17
N GLY A 161 6.46 -18.58 4.66
CA GLY A 161 7.46 -19.59 4.34
C GLY A 161 8.65 -19.62 5.31
N ALA A 162 9.37 -20.75 5.33
CA ALA A 162 10.44 -21.03 6.32
C ALA A 162 11.78 -20.35 6.03
N GLY A 163 11.96 -19.80 4.86
CA GLY A 163 13.09 -18.88 4.54
C GLY A 163 14.51 -19.44 4.53
N THR A 164 14.72 -20.72 4.80
CA THR A 164 16.06 -21.31 4.89
C THR A 164 16.54 -21.94 3.60
N THR A 165 15.64 -22.26 2.69
CA THR A 165 15.92 -22.82 1.38
C THR A 165 14.93 -22.29 0.35
N ALA A 166 15.38 -22.00 -0.87
CA ALA A 166 14.46 -21.82 -1.99
C ALA A 166 13.76 -23.16 -2.29
N PRO A 167 12.49 -23.20 -2.59
CA PRO A 167 11.49 -22.17 -2.90
C PRO A 167 10.48 -21.90 -1.78
N THR A 168 10.86 -22.03 -0.51
CA THR A 168 9.92 -21.94 0.62
C THR A 168 9.59 -20.52 1.07
N SER A 169 10.26 -19.51 0.51
CA SER A 169 9.94 -18.10 0.76
C SER A 169 8.79 -17.65 -0.14
N ILE A 170 7.71 -17.18 0.45
CA ILE A 170 6.49 -16.76 -0.25
C ILE A 170 6.21 -15.29 0.07
N GLY A 171 6.14 -14.46 -0.97
CA GLY A 171 5.68 -13.08 -0.82
C GLY A 171 4.20 -13.02 -0.42
N GLY A 172 3.83 -12.00 0.34
CA GLY A 172 2.45 -11.78 0.72
C GLY A 172 1.58 -11.40 -0.49
N ALA A 173 0.39 -11.94 -0.57
CA ALA A 173 -0.58 -11.54 -1.58
C ALA A 173 -1.06 -10.10 -1.35
N GLY A 174 -1.34 -9.36 -2.42
CA GLY A 174 -1.98 -8.06 -2.33
C GLY A 174 -3.40 -8.16 -1.79
N GLY A 175 -3.86 -7.10 -1.13
CA GLY A 175 -5.24 -7.00 -0.66
C GLY A 175 -6.23 -6.88 -1.82
N ASN A 176 -7.45 -7.32 -1.60
CA ASN A 176 -8.50 -7.32 -2.62
C ASN A 176 -8.99 -5.91 -2.95
N GLY A 177 -9.34 -5.69 -4.21
CA GLY A 177 -10.12 -4.54 -4.65
C GLY A 177 -11.60 -4.67 -4.25
N VAL A 178 -12.39 -3.69 -4.65
CA VAL A 178 -13.85 -3.67 -4.51
C VAL A 178 -14.48 -3.54 -5.89
N ALA A 179 -15.46 -4.38 -6.14
CA ALA A 179 -16.28 -4.25 -7.35
C ALA A 179 -17.43 -3.27 -7.10
N THR A 180 -17.75 -2.47 -8.12
CA THR A 180 -18.96 -1.67 -8.18
C THR A 180 -19.67 -1.95 -9.48
N SER A 181 -21.00 -1.88 -9.49
CA SER A 181 -21.81 -2.11 -10.70
C SER A 181 -22.32 -0.80 -11.29
N ILE A 182 -21.51 0.26 -11.26
CA ILE A 182 -21.82 1.50 -11.96
C ILE A 182 -21.91 1.17 -13.45
N THR A 183 -23.13 1.19 -13.99
CA THR A 183 -23.39 1.11 -15.42
C THR A 183 -23.62 2.52 -15.94
N GLY A 184 -22.87 2.91 -16.96
CA GLY A 184 -23.09 4.16 -17.69
C GLY A 184 -24.37 4.13 -18.51
#